data_d7b71818083a017767e221211a039f67
#
_entry.id   d7b71818083a017767e221211a039f67
#
_cell.length_a   1.000
_cell.length_b   1.000
_cell.length_c   1.000
_cell.angle_alpha   90.00
_cell.angle_beta   90.00
_cell.angle_gamma   90.00
#
_symmetry.space_group_name_H-M   'P 1'
#
loop_
_entity.id
_entity.type
_entity.pdbx_description
1 polymer ?
#
loop_
_entity_poly.entity_id
_entity_poly.type
_entity_poly.pdbx_seq_one_letter_code
_entity_poly.pdbx_strand_id
1 'polypeptide(L)'
;MSPVAGKRVVGLEIDSGIAHAVEMTGKATSPSLVNIGFIPLPEGSVREGMIVDPEQVGLALKNNWSKAGFKDRKVLLGVSNQGVLVRHVTVPKVPLNKLKNIIHFQAQEYLPIPLESVVLDYLVLGEVEGQNETEKQLEVLLVAARRDMLDKFMQALQIAGLDPIDIDVSSMAAIRLLPPRALEMTIAMVNVTNGLNSILISDKGKPRLARLGLVKIVDLAESLGCNIENVFNACDFHHEGTEAIKNNWVNSLAAEVRSSISYYQDLPGSAKVEGILLSGIGARLTGIEGMLDGYLDLPVRPFNPLKAYPAVVRKLAKTPIAALDYTISAGLAIRGLEG
;
A
#
# COMPACT_ATOMS: atom_id res chain seq x y z
N MET A 1 37.69 -9.89 4.02
CA MET A 1 36.69 -9.42 4.97
C MET A 1 35.34 -9.97 4.50
N SER A 2 34.76 -10.93 5.21
CA SER A 2 33.42 -11.38 4.92
C SER A 2 32.44 -10.20 5.12
N PRO A 3 31.53 -9.91 4.19
CA PRO A 3 30.54 -8.86 4.40
C PRO A 3 29.75 -9.23 5.66
N VAL A 4 29.70 -8.32 6.61
CA VAL A 4 28.77 -8.43 7.75
C VAL A 4 27.39 -8.64 7.12
N ALA A 5 26.79 -9.81 7.39
CA ALA A 5 25.47 -10.12 6.88
C ALA A 5 24.50 -9.09 7.44
N GLY A 6 24.16 -8.08 6.63
CA GLY A 6 23.20 -7.06 6.99
C GLY A 6 21.84 -7.70 7.27
N LYS A 7 20.99 -7.03 8.05
CA LYS A 7 19.60 -7.43 8.27
C LYS A 7 18.96 -7.71 6.90
N ARG A 8 18.23 -8.80 6.78
CA ARG A 8 17.53 -9.21 5.56
C ARG A 8 16.05 -9.38 5.86
N VAL A 9 15.21 -8.84 5.01
CA VAL A 9 13.75 -8.85 5.19
C VAL A 9 13.07 -8.97 3.84
N VAL A 10 11.96 -9.67 3.82
CA VAL A 10 11.04 -9.71 2.68
C VAL A 10 9.80 -8.89 3.00
N GLY A 11 9.54 -7.85 2.22
CA GLY A 11 8.24 -7.16 2.22
C GLY A 11 7.24 -8.00 1.42
N LEU A 12 6.13 -8.36 2.05
CA LEU A 12 5.10 -9.22 1.48
C LEU A 12 3.77 -8.48 1.41
N GLU A 13 3.20 -8.41 0.22
CA GLU A 13 1.85 -7.92 -0.05
C GLU A 13 1.01 -9.06 -0.60
N ILE A 14 -0.17 -9.28 -0.02
CA ILE A 14 -1.13 -10.32 -0.43
C ILE A 14 -2.37 -9.62 -0.97
N ASP A 15 -2.68 -9.86 -2.25
CA ASP A 15 -3.83 -9.29 -2.95
C ASP A 15 -4.65 -10.38 -3.66
N SER A 16 -5.75 -10.02 -4.27
CA SER A 16 -6.64 -10.92 -5.00
C SER A 16 -5.89 -11.63 -6.13
N GLY A 17 -5.75 -12.95 -6.01
CA GLY A 17 -5.09 -13.82 -6.99
C GLY A 17 -3.56 -13.79 -7.01
N ILE A 18 -2.89 -12.92 -6.22
CA ILE A 18 -1.43 -12.76 -6.30
C ILE A 18 -0.84 -12.30 -4.97
N ALA A 19 0.38 -12.74 -4.67
CA ALA A 19 1.21 -12.14 -3.63
C ALA A 19 2.49 -11.59 -4.25
N HIS A 20 2.83 -10.33 -3.97
CA HIS A 20 4.07 -9.69 -4.38
C HIS A 20 5.07 -9.68 -3.23
N ALA A 21 6.32 -9.97 -3.53
CA ALA A 21 7.37 -10.00 -2.53
C ALA A 21 8.66 -9.34 -3.05
N VAL A 22 9.29 -8.56 -2.18
CA VAL A 22 10.58 -7.90 -2.41
C VAL A 22 11.51 -8.20 -1.25
N GLU A 23 12.68 -8.79 -1.55
CA GLU A 23 13.70 -9.08 -0.55
C GLU A 23 14.80 -8.02 -0.62
N MET A 24 15.03 -7.35 0.50
CA MET A 24 16.09 -6.36 0.66
C MET A 24 17.03 -6.70 1.81
N THR A 25 18.25 -6.17 1.75
CA THR A 25 19.26 -6.30 2.80
C THR A 25 19.99 -4.97 3.02
N GLY A 26 20.63 -4.83 4.17
CA GLY A 26 21.42 -3.63 4.53
C GLY A 26 20.72 -2.75 5.55
N LYS A 27 20.86 -1.44 5.39
CA LYS A 27 20.20 -0.42 6.23
C LYS A 27 19.06 0.21 5.45
N ALA A 28 18.02 0.68 6.15
CA ALA A 28 16.90 1.37 5.51
C ALA A 28 17.33 2.61 4.70
N THR A 29 18.39 3.30 5.14
CA THR A 29 18.97 4.47 4.44
C THR A 29 19.80 4.12 3.19
N SER A 30 20.21 2.86 3.05
CA SER A 30 20.99 2.36 1.92
C SER A 30 20.67 0.89 1.65
N PRO A 31 19.42 0.59 1.27
CA PRO A 31 18.96 -0.78 1.04
C PRO A 31 19.56 -1.32 -0.25
N SER A 32 19.82 -2.62 -0.26
CA SER A 32 20.22 -3.36 -1.45
C SER A 32 19.15 -4.37 -1.81
N LEU A 33 18.66 -4.32 -3.04
CA LEU A 33 17.70 -5.27 -3.56
C LEU A 33 18.37 -6.64 -3.77
N VAL A 34 17.78 -7.69 -3.21
CA VAL A 34 18.28 -9.08 -3.29
C VAL A 34 17.44 -9.88 -4.28
N ASN A 35 16.12 -9.84 -4.12
CA ASN A 35 15.18 -10.58 -4.96
C ASN A 35 13.85 -9.85 -5.08
N ILE A 36 13.16 -10.10 -6.19
CA ILE A 36 11.77 -9.70 -6.41
C ILE A 36 11.03 -10.87 -7.04
N GLY A 37 9.75 -11.01 -6.74
CA GLY A 37 8.94 -12.06 -7.33
C GLY A 37 7.48 -11.97 -6.90
N PHE A 38 6.68 -12.76 -7.56
CA PHE A 38 5.27 -12.92 -7.21
C PHE A 38 4.93 -14.40 -7.05
N ILE A 39 3.86 -14.65 -6.35
CA ILE A 39 3.31 -15.98 -6.11
C ILE A 39 1.83 -15.95 -6.49
N PRO A 40 1.41 -16.71 -7.51
CA PRO A 40 0.00 -16.86 -7.83
C PRO A 40 -0.75 -17.48 -6.66
N LEU A 41 -1.91 -16.93 -6.34
CA LEU A 41 -2.80 -17.44 -5.30
C LEU A 41 -4.04 -18.07 -5.95
N PRO A 42 -4.63 -19.10 -5.32
CA PRO A 42 -5.84 -19.71 -5.82
C PRO A 42 -6.99 -18.70 -5.93
N GLU A 43 -7.77 -18.83 -6.98
CA GLU A 43 -8.93 -17.96 -7.22
C GLU A 43 -9.89 -17.99 -6.04
N GLY A 44 -10.37 -16.82 -5.63
CA GLY A 44 -11.30 -16.66 -4.51
C GLY A 44 -10.69 -16.86 -3.12
N SER A 45 -9.43 -17.30 -2.99
CA SER A 45 -8.76 -17.46 -1.69
C SER A 45 -8.47 -16.11 -1.00
N VAL A 46 -8.36 -15.04 -1.77
CA VAL A 46 -8.26 -13.65 -1.32
C VAL A 46 -9.28 -12.81 -2.07
N ARG A 47 -10.04 -11.98 -1.37
CA ARG A 47 -11.00 -11.02 -1.94
C ARG A 47 -10.78 -9.65 -1.34
N GLU A 48 -10.57 -8.65 -2.19
CA GLU A 48 -10.38 -7.25 -1.76
C GLU A 48 -9.31 -7.10 -0.66
N GLY A 49 -8.19 -7.84 -0.81
CA GLY A 49 -7.10 -7.86 0.16
C GLY A 49 -7.41 -8.59 1.48
N MET A 50 -8.58 -9.26 1.60
CA MET A 50 -8.93 -10.09 2.76
C MET A 50 -8.73 -11.56 2.44
N ILE A 51 -7.99 -12.27 3.27
CA ILE A 51 -7.86 -13.72 3.15
C ILE A 51 -9.19 -14.38 3.49
N VAL A 52 -9.76 -15.10 2.52
CA VAL A 52 -10.98 -15.91 2.68
C VAL A 52 -10.62 -17.30 3.14
N ASP A 53 -9.62 -17.92 2.49
CA ASP A 53 -9.13 -19.26 2.76
C ASP A 53 -7.63 -19.24 3.13
N PRO A 54 -7.30 -19.18 4.42
CA PRO A 54 -5.90 -19.14 4.89
C PRO A 54 -5.10 -20.39 4.54
N GLU A 55 -5.75 -21.56 4.43
CA GLU A 55 -5.08 -22.82 4.11
C GLU A 55 -4.58 -22.78 2.65
N GLN A 56 -5.45 -22.44 1.71
CA GLN A 56 -5.07 -22.32 0.30
C GLN A 56 -3.97 -21.30 0.08
N VAL A 57 -4.08 -20.10 0.70
CA VAL A 57 -3.06 -19.06 0.61
C VAL A 57 -1.74 -19.54 1.20
N GLY A 58 -1.77 -20.14 2.40
CA GLY A 58 -0.58 -20.65 3.07
C GLY A 58 0.14 -21.74 2.28
N LEU A 59 -0.60 -22.68 1.70
CA LEU A 59 -0.03 -23.74 0.86
C LEU A 59 0.54 -23.17 -0.44
N ALA A 60 -0.12 -22.20 -1.08
CA ALA A 60 0.38 -21.54 -2.29
C ALA A 60 1.72 -20.84 -2.00
N LEU A 61 1.80 -20.08 -0.91
CA LEU A 61 3.03 -19.43 -0.46
C LEU A 61 4.12 -20.47 -0.17
N LYS A 62 3.82 -21.51 0.61
CA LYS A 62 4.76 -22.59 0.99
C LYS A 62 5.39 -23.25 -0.23
N ASN A 63 4.54 -23.64 -1.18
CA ASN A 63 4.96 -24.43 -2.35
C ASN A 63 5.74 -23.63 -3.39
N ASN A 64 5.56 -22.30 -3.42
CA ASN A 64 6.13 -21.45 -4.44
C ASN A 64 7.18 -20.44 -3.92
N TRP A 65 7.35 -20.27 -2.61
CA TRP A 65 8.30 -19.32 -2.03
C TRP A 65 9.73 -19.52 -2.53
N SER A 66 10.25 -20.75 -2.39
CA SER A 66 11.61 -21.06 -2.85
C SER A 66 11.73 -21.08 -4.37
N LYS A 67 10.65 -21.43 -5.11
CA LYS A 67 10.61 -21.37 -6.59
C LYS A 67 10.68 -19.93 -7.09
N ALA A 68 10.08 -18.99 -6.36
CA ALA A 68 10.19 -17.55 -6.61
C ALA A 68 11.55 -16.96 -6.20
N GLY A 69 12.46 -17.80 -5.68
CA GLY A 69 13.83 -17.43 -5.34
C GLY A 69 14.05 -16.87 -3.94
N PHE A 70 13.01 -16.84 -3.09
CA PHE A 70 13.11 -16.35 -1.73
C PHE A 70 13.68 -17.42 -0.80
N LYS A 71 14.72 -17.04 -0.05
CA LYS A 71 15.37 -17.91 0.94
C LYS A 71 15.07 -17.51 2.37
N ASP A 72 14.94 -16.21 2.61
CA ASP A 72 14.59 -15.69 3.92
C ASP A 72 13.11 -15.95 4.23
N ARG A 73 12.83 -16.21 5.50
CA ARG A 73 11.48 -16.47 6.00
C ARG A 73 10.93 -15.31 6.81
N LYS A 74 11.77 -14.33 7.15
CA LYS A 74 11.36 -13.13 7.88
C LYS A 74 10.63 -12.19 6.93
N VAL A 75 9.35 -12.00 7.19
CA VAL A 75 8.50 -11.16 6.34
C VAL A 75 7.96 -9.97 7.12
N LEU A 76 7.90 -8.81 6.48
CA LEU A 76 7.07 -7.70 6.91
C LEU A 76 5.82 -7.70 6.03
N LEU A 77 4.67 -7.92 6.66
CA LEU A 77 3.39 -8.06 5.97
C LEU A 77 2.72 -6.71 5.78
N GLY A 78 2.26 -6.41 4.58
CA GLY A 78 1.36 -5.30 4.30
C GLY A 78 -0.10 -5.74 4.35
N VAL A 79 -0.95 -4.93 4.99
CA VAL A 79 -2.40 -5.11 5.00
C VAL A 79 -3.11 -3.90 4.41
N SER A 80 -4.05 -4.14 3.47
CA SER A 80 -4.83 -3.11 2.81
C SER A 80 -6.19 -3.68 2.43
N ASN A 81 -7.17 -3.55 3.34
CA ASN A 81 -8.54 -4.01 3.13
C ASN A 81 -9.50 -3.29 4.08
N GLN A 82 -10.79 -3.54 3.95
CA GLN A 82 -11.84 -2.91 4.77
C GLN A 82 -11.77 -3.24 6.27
N GLY A 83 -10.96 -4.21 6.68
CA GLY A 83 -10.67 -4.52 8.09
C GLY A 83 -9.65 -3.59 8.73
N VAL A 84 -9.05 -2.67 7.96
CA VAL A 84 -8.10 -1.66 8.45
C VAL A 84 -8.74 -0.27 8.38
N LEU A 85 -8.86 0.37 9.52
CA LEU A 85 -9.37 1.74 9.64
C LEU A 85 -8.22 2.68 9.98
N VAL A 86 -8.11 3.77 9.24
CA VAL A 86 -7.16 4.84 9.50
C VAL A 86 -7.95 6.12 9.75
N ARG A 87 -7.68 6.79 10.88
CA ARG A 87 -8.36 8.01 11.28
C ARG A 87 -7.36 9.08 11.70
N HIS A 88 -7.56 10.26 11.21
CA HIS A 88 -6.86 11.45 11.67
C HIS A 88 -7.58 12.02 12.88
N VAL A 89 -6.89 12.13 14.02
CA VAL A 89 -7.45 12.60 15.28
C VAL A 89 -6.51 13.57 15.96
N THR A 90 -7.06 14.45 16.79
CA THR A 90 -6.28 15.31 17.68
C THR A 90 -6.51 14.89 19.12
N VAL A 91 -5.43 14.78 19.90
CA VAL A 91 -5.48 14.39 21.30
C VAL A 91 -4.71 15.43 22.14
N PRO A 92 -5.04 15.62 23.43
CA PRO A 92 -4.29 16.51 24.30
C PRO A 92 -2.80 16.16 24.32
N LYS A 93 -1.93 17.17 24.29
CA LYS A 93 -0.49 16.95 24.45
C LYS A 93 -0.19 16.50 25.88
N VAL A 94 0.27 15.26 25.99
CA VAL A 94 0.65 14.62 27.25
C VAL A 94 2.03 13.98 27.12
N PRO A 95 2.69 13.64 28.24
CA PRO A 95 3.91 12.84 28.20
C PRO A 95 3.71 11.53 27.43
N LEU A 96 4.69 11.13 26.62
CA LEU A 96 4.61 9.97 25.72
C LEU A 96 4.20 8.67 26.43
N ASN A 97 4.61 8.50 27.68
CA ASN A 97 4.24 7.33 28.49
C ASN A 97 2.74 7.27 28.83
N LYS A 98 2.01 8.38 28.77
CA LYS A 98 0.55 8.46 28.99
C LYS A 98 -0.24 8.47 27.68
N LEU A 99 0.41 8.78 26.58
CA LEU A 99 -0.24 8.99 25.28
C LEU A 99 -1.00 7.75 24.81
N LYS A 100 -0.40 6.57 24.96
CA LYS A 100 -1.03 5.29 24.59
C LYS A 100 -2.37 5.07 25.28
N ASN A 101 -2.46 5.37 26.57
CA ASN A 101 -3.68 5.19 27.35
C ASN A 101 -4.76 6.19 26.95
N ILE A 102 -4.38 7.45 26.65
CA ILE A 102 -5.31 8.48 26.21
C ILE A 102 -5.86 8.13 24.83
N ILE A 103 -5.00 7.74 23.89
CA ILE A 103 -5.42 7.29 22.56
C ILE A 103 -6.36 6.10 22.67
N HIS A 104 -6.04 5.11 23.51
CA HIS A 104 -6.90 3.95 23.71
C HIS A 104 -8.27 4.33 24.25
N PHE A 105 -8.34 5.25 25.20
CA PHE A 105 -9.60 5.73 25.75
C PHE A 105 -10.43 6.51 24.74
N GLN A 106 -9.81 7.43 23.99
CA GLN A 106 -10.49 8.25 22.99
C GLN A 106 -10.84 7.49 21.70
N ALA A 107 -10.13 6.40 21.41
CA ALA A 107 -10.35 5.62 20.18
C ALA A 107 -11.80 5.12 20.06
N GLN A 108 -12.51 4.90 21.16
CA GLN A 108 -13.93 4.52 21.14
C GLN A 108 -14.83 5.54 20.45
N GLU A 109 -14.47 6.82 20.51
CA GLU A 109 -15.25 7.91 19.90
C GLU A 109 -15.05 7.97 18.37
N TYR A 110 -13.93 7.44 17.86
CA TYR A 110 -13.53 7.52 16.46
C TYR A 110 -13.74 6.21 15.69
N LEU A 111 -13.94 5.10 16.39
CA LEU A 111 -14.07 3.78 15.78
C LEU A 111 -15.51 3.27 15.90
N PRO A 112 -16.14 2.85 14.78
CA PRO A 112 -17.50 2.30 14.79
C PRO A 112 -17.55 0.84 15.22
N ILE A 113 -16.48 0.31 15.81
CA ILE A 113 -16.31 -1.10 16.20
C ILE A 113 -15.73 -1.20 17.61
N PRO A 114 -16.07 -2.27 18.38
CA PRO A 114 -15.54 -2.47 19.73
C PRO A 114 -14.02 -2.58 19.75
N LEU A 115 -13.36 -1.93 20.73
CA LEU A 115 -11.90 -1.94 20.84
C LEU A 115 -11.30 -3.33 21.08
N GLU A 116 -12.04 -4.22 21.72
CA GLU A 116 -11.63 -5.60 21.95
C GLU A 116 -11.47 -6.41 20.66
N SER A 117 -12.20 -6.02 19.60
CA SER A 117 -12.18 -6.66 18.28
C SER A 117 -11.07 -6.18 17.37
N VAL A 118 -10.28 -5.18 17.79
CA VAL A 118 -9.21 -4.58 16.98
C VAL A 118 -7.85 -4.62 17.68
N VAL A 119 -6.81 -4.48 16.86
CA VAL A 119 -5.46 -4.09 17.28
C VAL A 119 -5.32 -2.61 16.95
N LEU A 120 -4.96 -1.79 17.94
CA LEU A 120 -4.75 -0.36 17.80
C LEU A 120 -3.26 -0.04 17.74
N ASP A 121 -2.92 0.84 16.82
CA ASP A 121 -1.63 1.51 16.75
C ASP A 121 -1.81 2.97 16.35
N TYR A 122 -0.78 3.80 16.48
CA TYR A 122 -0.86 5.21 16.16
C TYR A 122 0.49 5.79 15.73
N LEU A 123 0.41 6.82 14.90
CA LEU A 123 1.55 7.63 14.48
C LEU A 123 1.33 9.09 14.88
N VAL A 124 2.25 9.68 15.65
CA VAL A 124 2.23 11.11 15.97
C VAL A 124 2.77 11.89 14.77
N LEU A 125 1.95 12.74 14.18
CA LEU A 125 2.29 13.54 13.00
C LEU A 125 2.95 14.87 13.36
N GLY A 126 2.54 15.47 14.50
CA GLY A 126 3.07 16.74 14.96
C GLY A 126 2.27 17.33 16.12
N GLU A 127 2.63 18.56 16.47
CA GLU A 127 1.89 19.37 17.44
C GLU A 127 1.04 20.39 16.67
N VAL A 128 -0.18 20.62 17.16
CA VAL A 128 -1.10 21.64 16.66
C VAL A 128 -1.61 22.48 17.81
N GLU A 129 -2.04 23.69 17.52
CA GLU A 129 -2.70 24.55 18.49
C GLU A 129 -4.10 24.01 18.79
N GLY A 130 -4.48 23.95 20.06
CA GLY A 130 -5.81 23.54 20.48
C GLY A 130 -6.85 24.66 20.26
N GLN A 131 -8.11 24.36 20.58
CA GLN A 131 -9.21 25.35 20.49
C GLN A 131 -8.96 26.60 21.37
N ASN A 132 -8.18 26.44 22.41
CA ASN A 132 -7.69 27.56 23.23
C ASN A 132 -6.18 27.71 22.96
N GLU A 133 -5.71 28.93 22.68
CA GLU A 133 -4.29 29.25 22.38
C GLU A 133 -3.27 28.74 23.42
N THR A 134 -3.74 28.38 24.62
CA THR A 134 -2.91 27.87 25.73
C THR A 134 -2.77 26.34 25.74
N GLU A 135 -3.60 25.60 24.98
CA GLU A 135 -3.60 24.13 25.00
C GLU A 135 -2.97 23.60 23.73
N LYS A 136 -1.81 22.96 23.86
CA LYS A 136 -1.19 22.23 22.75
C LYS A 136 -1.83 20.85 22.61
N GLN A 137 -2.10 20.46 21.38
CA GLN A 137 -2.61 19.14 21.02
C GLN A 137 -1.59 18.41 20.15
N LEU A 138 -1.70 17.09 20.10
CA LEU A 138 -0.98 16.23 19.17
C LEU A 138 -1.91 15.80 18.06
N GLU A 139 -1.44 15.94 16.84
CA GLU A 139 -2.04 15.38 15.66
C GLU A 139 -1.59 13.94 15.51
N VAL A 140 -2.52 13.02 15.44
CA VAL A 140 -2.26 11.58 15.47
C VAL A 140 -3.01 10.89 14.35
N LEU A 141 -2.34 9.98 13.66
CA LEU A 141 -2.96 9.02 12.77
C LEU A 141 -3.23 7.74 13.57
N LEU A 142 -4.49 7.48 13.87
CA LEU A 142 -4.95 6.28 14.55
C LEU A 142 -5.17 5.18 13.53
N VAL A 143 -4.62 4.00 13.79
CA VAL A 143 -4.78 2.81 12.97
C VAL A 143 -5.46 1.72 13.79
N ALA A 144 -6.53 1.15 13.27
CA ALA A 144 -7.23 0.02 13.87
C ALA A 144 -7.37 -1.11 12.87
N ALA A 145 -6.87 -2.28 13.20
CA ALA A 145 -6.97 -3.47 12.36
C ALA A 145 -7.80 -4.55 13.08
N ARG A 146 -8.79 -5.12 12.39
CA ARG A 146 -9.64 -6.18 12.95
C ARG A 146 -8.81 -7.43 13.28
N ARG A 147 -8.99 -7.97 14.49
CA ARG A 147 -8.26 -9.17 14.96
C ARG A 147 -8.58 -10.39 14.13
N ASP A 148 -9.86 -10.66 13.83
CA ASP A 148 -10.29 -11.80 13.03
C ASP A 148 -9.70 -11.79 11.61
N MET A 149 -9.49 -10.61 11.04
CA MET A 149 -8.79 -10.43 9.77
C MET A 149 -7.30 -10.75 9.92
N LEU A 150 -6.63 -10.16 10.92
CA LEU A 150 -5.20 -10.42 11.17
C LEU A 150 -4.92 -11.89 11.46
N ASP A 151 -5.80 -12.56 12.22
CA ASP A 151 -5.66 -13.99 12.55
C ASP A 151 -5.60 -14.86 11.29
N LYS A 152 -6.39 -14.55 10.25
CA LYS A 152 -6.33 -15.28 8.98
C LYS A 152 -5.00 -15.09 8.26
N PHE A 153 -4.43 -13.88 8.27
CA PHE A 153 -3.10 -13.65 7.74
C PHE A 153 -2.04 -14.42 8.51
N MET A 154 -2.09 -14.38 9.83
CA MET A 154 -1.16 -15.12 10.69
C MET A 154 -1.25 -16.62 10.45
N GLN A 155 -2.47 -17.17 10.30
CA GLN A 155 -2.67 -18.58 9.97
C GLN A 155 -2.04 -18.96 8.62
N ALA A 156 -2.27 -18.15 7.59
CA ALA A 156 -1.69 -18.38 6.26
C ALA A 156 -0.14 -18.36 6.31
N LEU A 157 0.45 -17.38 7.00
CA LEU A 157 1.91 -17.28 7.15
C LEU A 157 2.48 -18.45 7.95
N GLN A 158 1.79 -18.91 9.00
CA GLN A 158 2.17 -20.08 9.78
C GLN A 158 2.20 -21.36 8.91
N ILE A 159 1.18 -21.60 8.08
CA ILE A 159 1.12 -22.73 7.14
C ILE A 159 2.25 -22.63 6.12
N ALA A 160 2.56 -21.42 5.64
CA ALA A 160 3.66 -21.16 4.73
C ALA A 160 5.04 -21.38 5.37
N GLY A 161 5.14 -21.42 6.70
CA GLY A 161 6.39 -21.44 7.45
C GLY A 161 7.15 -20.11 7.33
N LEU A 162 6.42 -18.99 7.18
CA LEU A 162 6.95 -17.64 7.18
C LEU A 162 6.86 -17.03 8.57
N ASP A 163 7.83 -16.21 8.92
CA ASP A 163 7.98 -15.56 10.23
C ASP A 163 7.67 -14.06 10.09
N PRO A 164 6.44 -13.61 10.42
CA PRO A 164 6.10 -12.20 10.36
C PRO A 164 6.80 -11.43 11.49
N ILE A 165 7.70 -10.53 11.11
CA ILE A 165 8.44 -9.68 12.06
C ILE A 165 7.65 -8.43 12.46
N ASP A 166 6.76 -7.97 11.58
CA ASP A 166 5.85 -6.84 11.82
C ASP A 166 4.74 -6.84 10.76
N ILE A 167 3.68 -6.04 11.02
CA ILE A 167 2.57 -5.79 10.09
C ILE A 167 2.43 -4.29 9.93
N ASP A 168 2.32 -3.80 8.71
CA ASP A 168 2.16 -2.37 8.40
C ASP A 168 0.95 -2.14 7.49
N VAL A 169 0.41 -0.93 7.49
CA VAL A 169 -0.60 -0.52 6.50
C VAL A 169 0.08 -0.35 5.14
N SER A 170 -0.34 -1.13 4.16
CA SER A 170 0.31 -1.21 2.84
C SER A 170 0.58 0.15 2.22
N SER A 171 -0.43 1.04 2.18
CA SER A 171 -0.27 2.36 1.56
C SER A 171 0.80 3.22 2.23
N MET A 172 0.98 3.11 3.56
CA MET A 172 1.98 3.91 4.29
C MET A 172 3.40 3.45 4.01
N ALA A 173 3.59 2.17 3.69
CA ALA A 173 4.90 1.64 3.37
C ALA A 173 5.54 2.35 2.17
N ALA A 174 4.74 2.75 1.18
CA ALA A 174 5.19 3.41 -0.04
C ALA A 174 5.88 4.77 0.18
N ILE A 175 5.57 5.48 1.29
CA ILE A 175 6.21 6.78 1.61
C ILE A 175 7.75 6.64 1.70
N ARG A 176 8.22 5.49 2.18
CA ARG A 176 9.68 5.21 2.36
C ARG A 176 10.46 5.17 1.05
N LEU A 177 9.75 5.10 -0.06
CA LEU A 177 10.33 5.05 -1.40
C LEU A 177 10.34 6.42 -2.09
N LEU A 178 9.75 7.45 -1.47
CA LEU A 178 9.65 8.77 -2.06
C LEU A 178 11.04 9.36 -2.30
N PRO A 179 11.28 9.90 -3.51
CA PRO A 179 12.52 10.62 -3.77
C PRO A 179 12.58 11.92 -2.96
N PRO A 180 13.76 12.46 -2.66
CA PRO A 180 13.94 13.66 -1.83
C PRO A 180 13.02 14.83 -2.22
N ARG A 181 12.86 15.09 -3.53
CA ARG A 181 11.97 16.15 -4.00
C ARG A 181 10.50 15.92 -3.59
N ALA A 182 10.02 14.70 -3.67
CA ALA A 182 8.64 14.37 -3.31
C ALA A 182 8.41 14.42 -1.78
N LEU A 183 9.47 14.25 -0.98
CA LEU A 183 9.42 14.45 0.47
C LEU A 183 9.25 15.92 0.91
N GLU A 184 9.40 16.87 0.00
CA GLU A 184 9.18 18.30 0.27
C GLU A 184 7.81 18.78 -0.21
N MET A 185 7.07 17.93 -0.92
CA MET A 185 5.79 18.23 -1.58
C MET A 185 4.62 17.59 -0.85
N THR A 186 3.43 18.11 -1.14
CA THR A 186 2.17 17.44 -0.81
C THR A 186 1.69 16.66 -2.04
N ILE A 187 1.71 15.35 -1.96
CA ILE A 187 1.40 14.45 -3.09
C ILE A 187 0.35 13.41 -2.72
N ALA A 188 -0.44 13.01 -3.71
CA ALA A 188 -1.27 11.82 -3.62
C ALA A 188 -0.52 10.61 -4.21
N MET A 189 -0.46 9.51 -3.48
CA MET A 189 0.06 8.22 -3.95
C MET A 189 -1.13 7.31 -4.17
N VAL A 190 -1.33 6.89 -5.41
CA VAL A 190 -2.43 6.01 -5.83
C VAL A 190 -1.84 4.68 -6.25
N ASN A 191 -2.22 3.62 -5.55
CA ASN A 191 -1.81 2.26 -5.88
C ASN A 191 -3.02 1.45 -6.33
N VAL A 192 -3.04 1.09 -7.60
CA VAL A 192 -4.17 0.38 -8.23
C VAL A 192 -3.84 -1.10 -8.33
N THR A 193 -4.55 -1.92 -7.57
CA THR A 193 -4.29 -3.36 -7.44
C THR A 193 -5.41 -4.20 -8.09
N ASN A 194 -5.30 -5.52 -7.99
CA ASN A 194 -6.37 -6.43 -8.43
C ASN A 194 -7.62 -6.30 -7.52
N GLY A 195 -7.40 -6.07 -6.23
CA GLY A 195 -8.43 -5.81 -5.24
C GLY A 195 -8.77 -4.33 -5.11
N LEU A 196 -8.70 -3.79 -3.89
CA LEU A 196 -9.02 -2.40 -3.61
C LEU A 196 -7.82 -1.48 -3.91
N ASN A 197 -8.10 -0.33 -4.52
CA ASN A 197 -7.09 0.72 -4.63
C ASN A 197 -6.73 1.28 -3.27
N SER A 198 -5.52 1.80 -3.13
CA SER A 198 -5.18 2.63 -1.99
C SER A 198 -4.80 4.05 -2.44
N ILE A 199 -5.34 5.04 -1.75
CA ILE A 199 -5.07 6.45 -1.97
C ILE A 199 -4.48 6.99 -0.67
N LEU A 200 -3.23 7.39 -0.72
CA LEU A 200 -2.50 7.98 0.39
C LEU A 200 -2.11 9.41 0.04
N ILE A 201 -2.46 10.37 0.90
CA ILE A 201 -1.94 11.73 0.77
C ILE A 201 -0.81 11.89 1.78
N SER A 202 0.35 12.27 1.24
CA SER A 202 1.56 12.56 1.99
C SER A 202 1.87 14.05 1.89
N ASP A 203 2.00 14.70 3.03
CA ASP A 203 2.46 16.08 3.13
C ASP A 203 3.87 16.08 3.71
N LYS A 204 4.85 16.45 2.90
CA LYS A 204 6.27 16.48 3.27
C LYS A 204 6.73 15.17 3.92
N GLY A 205 6.38 14.05 3.28
CA GLY A 205 6.74 12.71 3.76
C GLY A 205 5.93 12.20 4.95
N LYS A 206 4.95 12.96 5.46
CA LYS A 206 4.07 12.53 6.54
C LYS A 206 2.72 12.07 5.97
N PRO A 207 2.22 10.87 6.35
CA PRO A 207 0.89 10.43 5.93
C PRO A 207 -0.18 11.31 6.56
N ARG A 208 -1.07 11.88 5.75
CA ARG A 208 -2.16 12.74 6.20
C ARG A 208 -3.53 12.11 6.01
N LEU A 209 -3.69 11.35 4.95
CA LEU A 209 -4.92 10.64 4.62
C LEU A 209 -4.56 9.30 4.01
N ALA A 210 -5.17 8.21 4.48
CA ALA A 210 -5.13 6.90 3.85
C ALA A 210 -6.56 6.40 3.66
N ARG A 211 -6.95 6.11 2.41
CA ARG A 211 -8.27 5.62 2.04
C ARG A 211 -8.17 4.46 1.08
N LEU A 212 -9.18 3.61 1.10
CA LEU A 212 -9.38 2.59 0.07
C LEU A 212 -10.39 3.11 -0.96
N GLY A 213 -10.07 2.88 -2.23
CA GLY A 213 -10.97 3.09 -3.35
C GLY A 213 -11.58 1.76 -3.79
N LEU A 214 -12.76 1.83 -4.40
CA LEU A 214 -13.55 0.66 -4.79
C LEU A 214 -13.35 0.26 -6.26
N VAL A 215 -12.76 1.13 -7.08
CA VAL A 215 -12.49 0.85 -8.49
C VAL A 215 -11.36 -0.17 -8.59
N LYS A 216 -11.61 -1.32 -9.20
CA LYS A 216 -10.68 -2.46 -9.27
C LYS A 216 -10.31 -2.76 -10.71
N ILE A 217 -9.10 -3.30 -10.93
CA ILE A 217 -8.70 -3.74 -12.28
C ILE A 217 -9.53 -4.96 -12.74
N VAL A 218 -10.02 -5.76 -11.81
CA VAL A 218 -10.92 -6.88 -12.12
C VAL A 218 -12.23 -6.41 -12.75
N ASP A 219 -12.78 -5.27 -12.31
CA ASP A 219 -14.01 -4.71 -12.89
C ASP A 219 -13.79 -4.29 -14.36
N LEU A 220 -12.59 -3.79 -14.69
CA LEU A 220 -12.21 -3.49 -16.07
C LEU A 220 -12.08 -4.78 -16.89
N ALA A 221 -11.45 -5.80 -16.35
CA ALA A 221 -11.31 -7.09 -17.03
C ALA A 221 -12.67 -7.73 -17.32
N GLU A 222 -13.57 -7.75 -16.35
CA GLU A 222 -14.96 -8.25 -16.51
C GLU A 222 -15.73 -7.45 -17.56
N SER A 223 -15.62 -6.13 -17.55
CA SER A 223 -16.27 -5.26 -18.54
C SER A 223 -15.75 -5.46 -19.95
N LEU A 224 -14.49 -5.89 -20.09
CA LEU A 224 -13.86 -6.25 -21.36
C LEU A 224 -14.09 -7.71 -21.76
N GLY A 225 -14.73 -8.52 -20.89
CA GLY A 225 -14.93 -9.96 -21.12
C GLY A 225 -13.64 -10.77 -21.16
N CYS A 226 -12.60 -10.33 -20.44
CA CYS A 226 -11.29 -10.98 -20.38
C CYS A 226 -10.84 -11.24 -18.94
N ASN A 227 -9.78 -12.02 -18.76
CA ASN A 227 -9.12 -12.15 -17.46
C ASN A 227 -8.13 -10.99 -17.21
N ILE A 228 -7.70 -10.83 -15.95
CA ILE A 228 -6.78 -9.74 -15.54
C ILE A 228 -5.46 -9.78 -16.33
N GLU A 229 -4.95 -10.96 -16.68
CA GLU A 229 -3.69 -11.10 -17.42
C GLU A 229 -3.79 -10.50 -18.83
N ASN A 230 -4.97 -10.55 -19.43
CA ASN A 230 -5.23 -10.07 -20.78
C ASN A 230 -5.77 -8.63 -20.83
N VAL A 231 -6.10 -8.02 -19.70
CA VAL A 231 -6.71 -6.66 -19.65
C VAL A 231 -5.83 -5.61 -20.33
N PHE A 232 -4.52 -5.69 -20.18
CA PHE A 232 -3.59 -4.74 -20.79
C PHE A 232 -3.56 -4.87 -22.31
N ASN A 233 -3.47 -6.10 -22.79
CA ASN A 233 -3.54 -6.37 -24.25
C ASN A 233 -4.90 -5.93 -24.82
N ALA A 234 -5.99 -6.26 -24.15
CA ALA A 234 -7.33 -5.86 -24.57
C ALA A 234 -7.51 -4.34 -24.63
N CYS A 235 -6.90 -3.60 -23.70
CA CYS A 235 -6.92 -2.14 -23.70
C CYS A 235 -6.00 -1.50 -24.74
N ASP A 236 -4.96 -2.21 -25.19
CA ASP A 236 -4.04 -1.72 -26.24
C ASP A 236 -4.56 -1.98 -27.65
N PHE A 237 -5.49 -2.91 -27.83
CA PHE A 237 -6.18 -3.12 -29.10
C PHE A 237 -7.35 -2.12 -29.24
N HIS A 238 -7.28 -1.26 -30.25
CA HIS A 238 -8.34 -0.30 -30.60
C HIS A 238 -9.56 -1.02 -31.22
N HIS A 239 -10.31 -1.75 -30.41
CA HIS A 239 -11.63 -2.25 -30.81
C HIS A 239 -12.71 -1.21 -30.47
N GLU A 240 -13.70 -1.05 -31.35
CA GLU A 240 -14.89 -0.24 -31.05
C GLU A 240 -15.53 -0.71 -29.73
N GLY A 241 -15.70 0.20 -28.79
CA GLY A 241 -16.22 -0.09 -27.44
C GLY A 241 -15.17 -0.26 -26.33
N THR A 242 -13.99 -0.79 -26.61
CA THR A 242 -12.93 -0.97 -25.59
C THR A 242 -12.46 0.37 -25.01
N GLU A 243 -12.33 1.37 -25.86
CA GLU A 243 -11.91 2.71 -25.42
C GLU A 243 -12.95 3.36 -24.52
N ALA A 244 -14.23 3.21 -24.81
CA ALA A 244 -15.31 3.73 -23.93
C ALA A 244 -15.31 3.05 -22.56
N ILE A 245 -15.10 1.73 -22.50
CA ILE A 245 -15.00 0.96 -21.26
C ILE A 245 -13.79 1.44 -20.44
N LYS A 246 -12.62 1.56 -21.07
CA LYS A 246 -11.39 2.07 -20.46
C LYS A 246 -11.60 3.49 -19.92
N ASN A 247 -12.17 4.39 -20.72
CA ASN A 247 -12.44 5.77 -20.35
C ASN A 247 -13.37 5.85 -19.13
N ASN A 248 -14.43 5.07 -19.09
CA ASN A 248 -15.37 5.01 -17.97
C ASN A 248 -14.67 4.53 -16.68
N TRP A 249 -13.84 3.50 -16.79
CA TRP A 249 -13.08 2.97 -15.66
C TRP A 249 -12.09 4.02 -15.13
N VAL A 250 -11.30 4.66 -16.01
CA VAL A 250 -10.34 5.71 -15.61
C VAL A 250 -11.06 6.91 -15.01
N ASN A 251 -12.23 7.30 -15.55
CA ASN A 251 -13.02 8.39 -14.99
C ASN A 251 -13.54 8.05 -13.57
N SER A 252 -13.96 6.80 -13.34
CA SER A 252 -14.35 6.33 -12.00
C SER A 252 -13.19 6.39 -11.02
N LEU A 253 -12.01 5.95 -11.42
CA LEU A 253 -10.78 6.07 -10.62
C LEU A 253 -10.44 7.53 -10.33
N ALA A 254 -10.53 8.41 -11.32
CA ALA A 254 -10.31 9.84 -11.15
C ALA A 254 -11.30 10.47 -10.16
N ALA A 255 -12.56 10.05 -10.19
CA ALA A 255 -13.58 10.54 -9.25
C ALA A 255 -13.25 10.15 -7.80
N GLU A 256 -12.77 8.92 -7.54
CA GLU A 256 -12.33 8.49 -6.21
C GLU A 256 -11.11 9.28 -5.73
N VAL A 257 -10.13 9.47 -6.60
CA VAL A 257 -8.91 10.25 -6.28
C VAL A 257 -9.28 11.70 -5.99
N ARG A 258 -10.11 12.32 -6.83
CA ARG A 258 -10.59 13.70 -6.62
C ARG A 258 -11.34 13.84 -5.30
N SER A 259 -12.26 12.92 -4.98
CA SER A 259 -12.99 12.92 -3.71
C SER A 259 -12.05 12.83 -2.51
N SER A 260 -10.99 12.04 -2.61
CA SER A 260 -10.00 11.89 -1.54
C SER A 260 -9.15 13.14 -1.37
N ILE A 261 -8.74 13.76 -2.48
CA ILE A 261 -7.98 15.03 -2.47
C ILE A 261 -8.84 16.17 -1.90
N SER A 262 -10.10 16.30 -2.36
CA SER A 262 -11.02 17.32 -1.84
C SER A 262 -11.24 17.16 -0.34
N TYR A 263 -11.54 15.94 0.11
CA TYR A 263 -11.70 15.67 1.53
C TYR A 263 -10.47 16.07 2.36
N TYR A 264 -9.27 15.76 1.87
CA TYR A 264 -8.04 16.16 2.55
C TYR A 264 -7.87 17.69 2.58
N GLN A 265 -8.10 18.36 1.46
CA GLN A 265 -7.93 19.81 1.34
C GLN A 265 -8.97 20.61 2.16
N ASP A 266 -10.11 20.01 2.50
CA ASP A 266 -11.12 20.58 3.39
C ASP A 266 -10.74 20.48 4.89
N LEU A 267 -9.69 19.69 5.24
CA LEU A 267 -9.20 19.59 6.60
C LEU A 267 -8.44 20.88 7.01
N PRO A 268 -8.57 21.34 8.25
CA PRO A 268 -7.84 22.50 8.73
C PRO A 268 -6.32 22.34 8.59
N GLY A 269 -5.64 23.34 8.04
CA GLY A 269 -4.18 23.34 7.91
C GLY A 269 -3.62 22.42 6.81
N SER A 270 -4.49 21.85 5.96
CA SER A 270 -4.04 21.04 4.84
C SER A 270 -3.39 21.87 3.74
N ALA A 271 -2.34 21.34 3.14
CA ALA A 271 -1.69 21.95 1.99
C ALA A 271 -2.34 21.49 0.67
N LYS A 272 -2.19 22.29 -0.39
CA LYS A 272 -2.67 21.91 -1.73
C LYS A 272 -1.88 20.70 -2.24
N VAL A 273 -2.57 19.69 -2.78
CA VAL A 273 -1.93 18.56 -3.46
C VAL A 273 -1.32 19.05 -4.78
N GLU A 274 -0.04 18.77 -4.99
CA GLU A 274 0.76 19.29 -6.10
C GLU A 274 0.93 18.28 -7.24
N GLY A 275 0.62 17.01 -7.00
CA GLY A 275 0.73 15.95 -8.01
C GLY A 275 0.39 14.57 -7.49
N ILE A 276 0.38 13.62 -8.42
CA ILE A 276 -0.02 12.23 -8.16
C ILE A 276 1.10 11.29 -8.59
N LEU A 277 1.44 10.35 -7.71
CA LEU A 277 2.29 9.21 -8.02
C LEU A 277 1.43 7.95 -8.17
N LEU A 278 1.45 7.36 -9.35
CA LEU A 278 0.64 6.20 -9.71
C LEU A 278 1.47 4.93 -9.70
N SER A 279 1.00 3.89 -9.01
CA SER A 279 1.67 2.59 -8.88
C SER A 279 0.67 1.43 -8.93
N GLY A 280 1.18 0.21 -8.85
CA GLY A 280 0.39 -1.01 -8.92
C GLY A 280 0.07 -1.43 -10.35
N ILE A 281 -0.62 -2.55 -10.48
CA ILE A 281 -0.90 -3.18 -11.76
C ILE A 281 -1.71 -2.28 -12.72
N GLY A 282 -2.66 -1.49 -12.20
CA GLY A 282 -3.45 -0.56 -13.00
C GLY A 282 -2.63 0.56 -13.63
N ALA A 283 -1.49 0.93 -13.03
CA ALA A 283 -0.57 1.92 -13.60
C ALA A 283 0.12 1.44 -14.89
N ARG A 284 -0.04 0.19 -15.25
CA ARG A 284 0.48 -0.41 -16.49
C ARG A 284 -0.41 -0.14 -17.70
N LEU A 285 -1.64 0.34 -17.51
CA LEU A 285 -2.54 0.66 -18.61
C LEU A 285 -1.96 1.79 -19.46
N THR A 286 -1.80 1.53 -20.75
CA THR A 286 -1.24 2.50 -21.71
C THR A 286 -2.05 3.78 -21.73
N GLY A 287 -1.38 4.91 -21.51
CA GLY A 287 -1.96 6.25 -21.55
C GLY A 287 -2.74 6.65 -20.27
N ILE A 288 -2.77 5.82 -19.22
CA ILE A 288 -3.53 6.11 -18.00
C ILE A 288 -3.07 7.42 -17.33
N GLU A 289 -1.76 7.70 -17.34
CA GLU A 289 -1.24 8.93 -16.75
C GLU A 289 -1.83 10.19 -17.42
N GLY A 290 -1.81 10.23 -18.75
CA GLY A 290 -2.35 11.36 -19.50
C GLY A 290 -3.87 11.50 -19.35
N MET A 291 -4.59 10.40 -19.25
CA MET A 291 -6.03 10.42 -18.99
C MET A 291 -6.35 10.96 -17.60
N LEU A 292 -5.64 10.48 -16.57
CA LEU A 292 -5.80 10.96 -15.19
C LEU A 292 -5.36 12.43 -15.05
N ASP A 293 -4.27 12.86 -15.71
CA ASP A 293 -3.85 14.26 -15.79
C ASP A 293 -5.03 15.13 -16.26
N GLY A 294 -5.66 14.76 -17.38
CA GLY A 294 -6.79 15.48 -17.96
C GLY A 294 -8.03 15.50 -17.07
N TYR A 295 -8.33 14.40 -16.36
CA TYR A 295 -9.49 14.34 -15.49
C TYR A 295 -9.28 15.06 -14.15
N LEU A 296 -8.06 15.12 -13.62
CA LEU A 296 -7.77 15.62 -12.28
C LEU A 296 -7.18 17.04 -12.25
N ASP A 297 -6.72 17.56 -13.40
CA ASP A 297 -5.98 18.82 -13.50
C ASP A 297 -4.76 18.86 -12.54
N LEU A 298 -4.10 17.72 -12.41
CA LEU A 298 -2.92 17.52 -11.59
C LEU A 298 -1.91 16.63 -12.32
N PRO A 299 -0.59 16.92 -12.25
CA PRO A 299 0.40 16.09 -12.90
C PRO A 299 0.42 14.69 -12.30
N VAL A 300 0.15 13.67 -13.12
CA VAL A 300 0.23 12.24 -12.76
C VAL A 300 1.52 11.65 -13.31
N ARG A 301 2.28 10.94 -12.47
CA ARG A 301 3.53 10.29 -12.87
C ARG A 301 3.59 8.85 -12.38
N PRO A 302 4.10 7.92 -13.19
CA PRO A 302 4.29 6.55 -12.75
C PRO A 302 5.37 6.50 -11.66
N PHE A 303 5.10 5.76 -10.62
CA PHE A 303 6.01 5.60 -9.48
C PHE A 303 6.72 4.25 -9.52
N ASN A 304 7.90 4.22 -10.12
CA ASN A 304 8.73 3.03 -10.19
C ASN A 304 9.73 2.96 -9.01
N PRO A 305 9.46 2.17 -7.97
CA PRO A 305 10.29 2.06 -6.77
C PRO A 305 11.62 1.37 -7.04
N LEU A 306 11.70 0.59 -8.12
CA LEU A 306 12.88 -0.21 -8.47
C LEU A 306 13.81 0.48 -9.45
N LYS A 307 13.53 1.73 -9.82
CA LYS A 307 14.36 2.52 -10.75
C LYS A 307 15.81 2.64 -10.29
N ALA A 308 16.05 2.66 -8.97
CA ALA A 308 17.38 2.72 -8.39
C ALA A 308 18.17 1.40 -8.54
N TYR A 309 17.54 0.29 -8.94
CA TYR A 309 18.13 -1.05 -8.97
C TYR A 309 18.09 -1.72 -10.37
N PRO A 310 18.39 -1.04 -11.48
CA PRO A 310 18.13 -1.55 -12.83
C PRO A 310 18.92 -2.81 -13.18
N ALA A 311 20.11 -2.98 -12.62
CA ALA A 311 20.96 -4.14 -12.86
C ALA A 311 20.37 -5.41 -12.22
N VAL A 312 19.86 -5.29 -10.99
CA VAL A 312 19.26 -6.41 -10.26
C VAL A 312 17.94 -6.78 -10.89
N VAL A 313 17.10 -5.80 -11.23
CA VAL A 313 15.83 -6.02 -11.92
C VAL A 313 16.04 -6.80 -13.23
N ARG A 314 17.01 -6.36 -14.06
CA ARG A 314 17.34 -7.08 -15.32
C ARG A 314 17.85 -8.51 -15.10
N LYS A 315 18.63 -8.74 -14.06
CA LYS A 315 19.16 -10.08 -13.73
C LYS A 315 18.08 -11.02 -13.22
N LEU A 316 17.13 -10.52 -12.44
CA LEU A 316 16.05 -11.28 -11.84
C LEU A 316 14.86 -11.47 -12.81
N ALA A 317 14.66 -10.54 -13.72
CA ALA A 317 13.57 -10.56 -14.69
C ALA A 317 13.82 -11.59 -15.81
N LYS A 318 13.44 -12.82 -15.57
CA LYS A 318 13.25 -13.81 -16.64
C LYS A 318 11.93 -13.56 -17.43
N THR A 319 11.03 -12.78 -16.87
CA THR A 319 9.76 -12.33 -17.43
C THR A 319 9.66 -10.81 -17.29
N PRO A 320 8.89 -10.10 -18.13
CA PRO A 320 8.66 -8.67 -17.97
C PRO A 320 8.02 -8.40 -16.60
N ILE A 321 8.82 -7.98 -15.64
CA ILE A 321 8.34 -7.59 -14.32
C ILE A 321 7.97 -6.12 -14.42
N ALA A 322 6.69 -5.81 -14.26
CA ALA A 322 6.26 -4.44 -14.12
C ALA A 322 6.71 -3.92 -12.74
N ALA A 323 7.73 -3.08 -12.72
CA ALA A 323 8.32 -2.57 -11.48
C ALA A 323 7.29 -1.81 -10.61
N LEU A 324 6.24 -1.27 -11.23
CA LEU A 324 5.16 -0.53 -10.55
C LEU A 324 4.36 -1.41 -9.58
N ASP A 325 4.26 -2.72 -9.85
CA ASP A 325 3.51 -3.69 -9.06
C ASP A 325 4.16 -3.94 -7.67
N TYR A 326 5.44 -3.59 -7.52
CA TYR A 326 6.23 -3.89 -6.32
C TYR A 326 6.40 -2.70 -5.38
N THR A 327 5.66 -1.62 -5.59
CA THR A 327 5.78 -0.40 -4.78
C THR A 327 5.53 -0.69 -3.30
N ILE A 328 4.46 -1.38 -2.98
CA ILE A 328 4.10 -1.69 -1.60
C ILE A 328 5.12 -2.65 -0.98
N SER A 329 5.37 -3.79 -1.62
CA SER A 329 6.30 -4.79 -1.10
C SER A 329 7.74 -4.27 -0.95
N ALA A 330 8.18 -3.35 -1.82
CA ALA A 330 9.47 -2.67 -1.68
C ALA A 330 9.51 -1.73 -0.46
N GLY A 331 8.46 -0.94 -0.25
CA GLY A 331 8.33 -0.08 0.93
C GLY A 331 8.29 -0.86 2.24
N LEU A 332 7.57 -1.99 2.25
CA LEU A 332 7.53 -2.93 3.38
C LEU A 332 8.92 -3.50 3.68
N ALA A 333 9.68 -3.92 2.66
CA ALA A 333 11.03 -4.42 2.85
C ALA A 333 11.95 -3.36 3.50
N ILE A 334 11.87 -2.09 3.06
CA ILE A 334 12.62 -0.98 3.67
C ILE A 334 12.18 -0.77 5.12
N ARG A 335 10.87 -0.77 5.41
CA ARG A 335 10.35 -0.68 6.78
C ARG A 335 10.92 -1.76 7.69
N GLY A 336 11.02 -2.99 7.17
CA GLY A 336 11.62 -4.09 7.90
C GLY A 336 13.12 -3.91 8.20
N LEU A 337 13.83 -3.02 7.50
CA LEU A 337 15.23 -2.69 7.76
C LEU A 337 15.41 -1.54 8.77
N GLU A 338 14.34 -0.81 9.13
CA GLU A 338 14.37 0.33 10.07
C GLU A 338 14.57 -0.09 11.54
N GLY A 339 14.23 -1.30 11.93
CA GLY A 339 14.18 -1.74 13.33
C GLY A 339 15.24 -2.71 13.81
#